data_759d5c0176fabaeee5fed419ef747bd2
#
_entry.id   759d5c0176fabaeee5fed419ef747bd2
#
_cell.length_a   1.000
_cell.length_b   1.000
_cell.length_c   1.000
_cell.angle_alpha   90.00
_cell.angle_beta   90.00
_cell.angle_gamma   90.00
#
_symmetry.space_group_name_H-M   'P 1'
#
loop_
_entity.id
_entity.type
_entity.pdbx_description
1 polymer ?
#
loop_
_entity_poly.entity_id
_entity_poly.type
_entity_poly.pdbx_seq_one_letter_code
_entity_poly.pdbx_strand_id
1 'polypeptide(L)'
;MRFPLARGAALPLLLAAGVAACGSATPTSASSTSASSTSASQQLTLYTSVTQNTVTAVVAGFATADPGVKVSVFRATTGQLNARITADQHSGGLRADVIWGTDPLSMESFAQEHLFRPWPLPGLAGVPAADKTTYFWGTRELYLVIVARKGLTPMPRTWSDLTSPAYRGQVALPDPAAAGSAFAALGYFDTAPGFGLGFYQALKANGAVQVATIPEVVTDVAQGRYQLGITLDSEVRAAIAAGSPVVMDWPSDGAISLYSPIAETVAAAGAANTAAQAFLRYVLSPAGQNA
;
A
#
# COMPACT_ATOMS: atom_id res chain seq x y z
N MET A 1 35.35 9.38 -37.18
CA MET A 1 36.63 9.06 -36.53
C MET A 1 36.66 7.60 -36.19
N ARG A 2 37.55 6.85 -36.82
CA ARG A 2 37.75 5.40 -36.63
C ARG A 2 38.82 5.20 -35.56
N PHE A 3 38.63 4.29 -34.63
CA PHE A 3 39.70 3.78 -33.77
C PHE A 3 39.78 2.25 -33.87
N PRO A 4 40.99 1.69 -33.82
CA PRO A 4 41.29 0.36 -34.32
C PRO A 4 41.21 -0.75 -33.26
N LEU A 5 41.04 -1.97 -33.79
CA LEU A 5 41.20 -3.25 -33.12
C LEU A 5 42.64 -3.52 -32.70
N ALA A 6 42.88 -4.04 -31.50
CA ALA A 6 44.11 -4.71 -31.12
C ALA A 6 43.82 -6.20 -30.82
N ARG A 7 44.59 -7.05 -31.54
CA ARG A 7 44.61 -8.51 -31.46
C ARG A 7 45.70 -8.96 -30.49
N GLY A 8 45.44 -10.09 -29.81
CA GLY A 8 46.48 -11.14 -29.67
C GLY A 8 47.04 -11.35 -28.28
N ALA A 9 46.80 -12.54 -27.70
CA ALA A 9 47.90 -13.53 -27.51
C ALA A 9 47.33 -14.80 -26.81
N ALA A 10 47.74 -15.94 -27.38
CA ALA A 10 47.37 -17.28 -26.93
C ALA A 10 48.55 -17.92 -26.17
N LEU A 11 48.18 -18.91 -25.33
CA LEU A 11 48.92 -20.16 -24.93
C LEU A 11 49.98 -20.04 -23.81
N PRO A 12 50.33 -21.16 -23.13
CA PRO A 12 50.04 -22.58 -23.38
C PRO A 12 49.56 -23.46 -22.18
N LEU A 13 49.09 -24.62 -22.58
CA LEU A 13 48.80 -25.87 -21.87
C LEU A 13 50.06 -26.47 -21.16
N LEU A 14 49.93 -26.94 -19.94
CA LEU A 14 50.85 -27.88 -19.31
C LEU A 14 50.10 -29.08 -18.73
N LEU A 15 50.31 -30.21 -19.38
CA LEU A 15 49.94 -31.54 -18.88
C LEU A 15 50.97 -31.97 -17.82
N ALA A 16 50.49 -32.47 -16.67
CA ALA A 16 51.30 -33.29 -15.76
C ALA A 16 50.49 -34.52 -15.32
N ALA A 17 50.95 -35.66 -15.78
CA ALA A 17 50.50 -36.99 -15.33
C ALA A 17 51.20 -37.37 -14.01
N GLY A 18 50.49 -37.94 -13.06
CA GLY A 18 51.02 -38.41 -11.76
C GLY A 18 50.21 -39.55 -11.17
N VAL A 19 50.68 -40.73 -11.47
CA VAL A 19 50.77 -42.02 -10.73
C VAL A 19 49.70 -42.33 -9.66
N ALA A 20 49.06 -43.48 -9.89
CA ALA A 20 48.20 -44.22 -8.97
C ALA A 20 48.98 -44.81 -7.79
N ALA A 21 48.46 -44.70 -6.57
CA ALA A 21 48.81 -45.54 -5.42
C ALA A 21 47.52 -46.10 -4.80
N CYS A 22 47.36 -47.42 -4.86
CA CYS A 22 46.39 -48.20 -4.13
C CYS A 22 46.67 -48.16 -2.63
N GLY A 23 45.78 -47.64 -1.82
CA GLY A 23 45.79 -47.77 -0.36
C GLY A 23 44.44 -48.26 0.12
N SER A 24 44.42 -49.49 0.64
CA SER A 24 43.23 -50.06 1.29
C SER A 24 42.93 -49.34 2.60
N ALA A 25 41.77 -48.79 2.72
CA ALA A 25 41.26 -48.20 3.97
C ALA A 25 39.92 -48.82 4.35
N THR A 26 39.88 -49.34 5.54
CA THR A 26 38.74 -49.84 6.32
C THR A 26 37.54 -48.90 6.35
N PRO A 27 36.29 -49.41 6.41
CA PRO A 27 35.09 -48.53 6.49
C PRO A 27 34.98 -47.97 7.91
N THR A 28 35.30 -46.68 8.02
CA THR A 28 34.95 -45.88 9.21
C THR A 28 33.51 -45.49 9.09
N SER A 29 32.70 -45.80 10.09
CA SER A 29 31.31 -45.40 10.24
C SER A 29 31.15 -43.91 10.04
N ALA A 30 30.50 -43.51 8.94
CA ALA A 30 30.10 -42.13 8.71
C ALA A 30 29.03 -41.76 9.73
N SER A 31 29.38 -40.96 10.72
CA SER A 31 28.44 -40.21 11.53
C SER A 31 27.60 -39.35 10.58
N SER A 32 26.31 -39.65 10.48
CA SER A 32 25.34 -38.81 9.79
C SER A 32 25.28 -37.47 10.49
N THR A 33 26.08 -36.53 10.01
CA THR A 33 25.90 -35.12 10.34
C THR A 33 24.53 -34.72 9.75
N SER A 34 23.54 -34.61 10.62
CA SER A 34 22.26 -34.00 10.27
C SER A 34 22.56 -32.60 9.77
N ALA A 35 22.62 -32.43 8.45
CA ALA A 35 22.61 -31.12 7.84
C ALA A 35 21.31 -30.46 8.27
N SER A 36 21.38 -29.55 9.22
CA SER A 36 20.29 -28.60 9.48
C SER A 36 20.02 -27.86 8.16
N SER A 37 19.01 -28.31 7.45
CA SER A 37 18.49 -27.59 6.29
C SER A 37 18.02 -26.25 6.82
N THR A 38 18.87 -25.24 6.74
CA THR A 38 18.46 -23.85 6.86
C THR A 38 17.49 -23.63 5.69
N SER A 39 16.19 -23.75 5.96
CA SER A 39 15.16 -23.47 4.97
C SER A 39 15.42 -22.07 4.46
N ALA A 40 15.76 -21.92 3.18
CA ALA A 40 15.92 -20.62 2.56
C ALA A 40 14.62 -19.83 2.82
N SER A 41 14.71 -18.65 3.44
CA SER A 41 13.56 -17.83 3.73
C SER A 41 12.86 -17.49 2.41
N GLN A 42 11.55 -17.69 2.36
CA GLN A 42 10.75 -17.29 1.21
C GLN A 42 10.73 -15.76 1.14
N GLN A 43 10.85 -15.21 -0.06
CA GLN A 43 10.79 -13.76 -0.28
C GLN A 43 9.39 -13.38 -0.77
N LEU A 44 8.81 -12.36 -0.16
CA LEU A 44 7.56 -11.74 -0.57
C LEU A 44 7.80 -10.28 -0.88
N THR A 45 7.41 -9.81 -2.06
CA THR A 45 7.47 -8.39 -2.44
C THR A 45 6.08 -7.76 -2.30
N LEU A 46 5.94 -6.83 -1.37
CA LEU A 46 4.73 -6.06 -1.11
C LEU A 46 4.85 -4.66 -1.69
N TYR A 47 3.96 -4.28 -2.61
CA TYR A 47 3.76 -2.90 -3.03
C TYR A 47 2.54 -2.32 -2.31
N THR A 48 2.68 -1.13 -1.71
CA THR A 48 1.60 -0.57 -0.89
C THR A 48 1.59 0.95 -0.85
N SER A 49 0.37 1.52 -0.78
CA SER A 49 0.11 2.92 -0.44
C SER A 49 -0.45 3.10 0.98
N VAL A 50 -0.61 2.03 1.72
CA VAL A 50 -1.08 2.05 3.12
C VAL A 50 -0.09 2.85 4.00
N THR A 51 -0.59 3.48 5.06
CA THR A 51 0.22 4.32 5.96
C THR A 51 1.37 3.52 6.58
N GLN A 52 2.52 4.17 6.78
CA GLN A 52 3.74 3.52 7.24
C GLN A 52 3.56 2.77 8.57
N ASN A 53 2.85 3.36 9.52
CA ASN A 53 2.63 2.76 10.84
C ASN A 53 1.87 1.43 10.73
N THR A 54 0.79 1.39 9.93
CA THR A 54 0.02 0.18 9.68
C THR A 54 0.87 -0.90 9.01
N VAL A 55 1.61 -0.54 7.96
CA VAL A 55 2.48 -1.49 7.24
C VAL A 55 3.54 -2.05 8.17
N THR A 56 4.18 -1.20 8.96
CA THR A 56 5.23 -1.62 9.92
C THR A 56 4.69 -2.59 10.95
N ALA A 57 3.53 -2.29 11.55
CA ALA A 57 2.92 -3.14 12.56
C ALA A 57 2.48 -4.50 11.99
N VAL A 58 1.79 -4.50 10.85
CA VAL A 58 1.33 -5.73 10.19
C VAL A 58 2.49 -6.61 9.73
N VAL A 59 3.53 -6.02 9.11
CA VAL A 59 4.71 -6.78 8.66
C VAL A 59 5.49 -7.36 9.84
N ALA A 60 5.63 -6.62 10.94
CA ALA A 60 6.28 -7.12 12.15
C ALA A 60 5.48 -8.28 12.80
N GLY A 61 4.16 -8.14 12.88
CA GLY A 61 3.30 -9.21 13.38
C GLY A 61 3.32 -10.45 12.48
N PHE A 62 3.33 -10.26 11.15
CA PHE A 62 3.47 -11.36 10.20
C PHE A 62 4.82 -12.08 10.33
N ALA A 63 5.92 -11.35 10.48
CA ALA A 63 7.24 -11.95 10.68
C ALA A 63 7.32 -12.80 11.97
N THR A 64 6.51 -12.47 12.97
CA THR A 64 6.37 -13.29 14.19
C THR A 64 5.52 -14.55 13.94
N ALA A 65 4.45 -14.41 13.16
CA ALA A 65 3.53 -15.50 12.84
C ALA A 65 4.10 -16.50 11.83
N ASP A 66 4.90 -16.02 10.87
CA ASP A 66 5.53 -16.82 9.82
C ASP A 66 7.00 -16.37 9.61
N PRO A 67 7.93 -16.78 10.49
CA PRO A 67 9.34 -16.38 10.42
C PRO A 67 10.08 -16.94 9.20
N GLY A 68 9.46 -17.88 8.46
CA GLY A 68 9.99 -18.42 7.22
C GLY A 68 9.85 -17.50 6.02
N VAL A 69 9.07 -16.41 6.13
CA VAL A 69 8.82 -15.47 5.03
C VAL A 69 9.43 -14.10 5.34
N LYS A 70 10.24 -13.58 4.42
CA LYS A 70 10.78 -12.23 4.49
C LYS A 70 9.99 -11.29 3.57
N VAL A 71 9.33 -10.28 4.13
CA VAL A 71 8.59 -9.28 3.37
C VAL A 71 9.49 -8.11 2.97
N SER A 72 9.62 -7.89 1.66
CA SER A 72 10.27 -6.72 1.08
C SER A 72 9.19 -5.71 0.70
N VAL A 73 9.23 -4.52 1.29
CA VAL A 73 8.17 -3.52 1.14
C VAL A 73 8.63 -2.38 0.23
N PHE A 74 7.89 -2.13 -0.84
CA PHE A 74 7.91 -0.87 -1.57
C PHE A 74 6.66 -0.08 -1.19
N ARG A 75 6.85 0.95 -0.38
CA ARG A 75 5.78 1.86 0.03
C ARG A 75 5.95 3.22 -0.62
N ALA A 76 4.87 3.73 -1.21
CA ALA A 76 4.82 5.04 -1.85
C ALA A 76 3.42 5.67 -1.71
N THR A 77 3.24 6.91 -2.15
CA THR A 77 1.89 7.47 -2.37
C THR A 77 1.18 6.70 -3.48
N THR A 78 -0.15 6.75 -3.52
CA THR A 78 -0.92 6.00 -4.54
C THR A 78 -0.47 6.35 -5.95
N GLY A 79 -0.30 7.63 -6.27
CA GLY A 79 0.16 8.04 -7.60
C GLY A 79 1.56 7.51 -7.95
N GLN A 80 2.50 7.53 -7.00
CA GLN A 80 3.84 6.96 -7.19
C GLN A 80 3.81 5.43 -7.29
N LEU A 81 2.93 4.77 -6.55
CA LEU A 81 2.73 3.33 -6.62
C LEU A 81 2.19 2.93 -8.00
N ASN A 82 1.18 3.64 -8.48
CA ASN A 82 0.60 3.41 -9.81
C ASN A 82 1.64 3.62 -10.92
N ALA A 83 2.43 4.70 -10.83
CA ALA A 83 3.53 4.95 -11.76
C ALA A 83 4.60 3.84 -11.73
N ARG A 84 4.91 3.30 -10.54
CA ARG A 84 5.83 2.17 -10.39
C ARG A 84 5.28 0.90 -11.02
N ILE A 85 4.00 0.58 -10.82
CA ILE A 85 3.33 -0.60 -11.41
C ILE A 85 3.38 -0.49 -12.94
N THR A 86 3.03 0.67 -13.50
CA THR A 86 3.11 0.93 -14.94
C THR A 86 4.52 0.77 -15.48
N ALA A 87 5.53 1.30 -14.77
CA ALA A 87 6.94 1.16 -15.17
C ALA A 87 7.41 -0.30 -15.15
N ASP A 88 7.02 -1.07 -14.14
CA ASP A 88 7.33 -2.50 -14.05
C ASP A 88 6.73 -3.27 -15.26
N GLN A 89 5.47 -3.00 -15.62
CA GLN A 89 4.82 -3.62 -16.79
C GLN A 89 5.58 -3.35 -18.08
N HIS A 90 6.05 -2.12 -18.29
CA HIS A 90 6.87 -1.76 -19.47
C HIS A 90 8.29 -2.33 -19.43
N SER A 91 8.75 -2.80 -18.26
CA SER A 91 10.14 -3.25 -18.04
C SER A 91 10.24 -4.77 -17.82
N GLY A 92 9.30 -5.55 -18.34
CA GLY A 92 9.35 -7.01 -18.30
C GLY A 92 8.37 -7.65 -17.32
N GLY A 93 7.45 -6.89 -16.76
CA GLY A 93 6.35 -7.37 -15.93
C GLY A 93 6.39 -6.87 -14.49
N LEU A 94 5.24 -6.97 -13.84
CA LEU A 94 5.05 -6.59 -12.46
C LEU A 94 5.99 -7.37 -11.53
N ARG A 95 6.57 -6.67 -10.54
CA ARG A 95 7.53 -7.25 -9.59
C ARG A 95 6.95 -7.48 -8.20
N ALA A 96 5.76 -6.98 -7.94
CA ALA A 96 5.08 -7.19 -6.67
C ALA A 96 4.36 -8.53 -6.67
N ASP A 97 4.47 -9.29 -5.57
CA ASP A 97 3.69 -10.50 -5.32
C ASP A 97 2.32 -10.14 -4.74
N VAL A 98 2.27 -9.06 -3.95
CA VAL A 98 1.06 -8.51 -3.34
C VAL A 98 1.00 -7.01 -3.56
N ILE A 99 -0.18 -6.50 -3.92
CA ILE A 99 -0.51 -5.08 -3.89
C ILE A 99 -1.53 -4.84 -2.78
N TRP A 100 -1.23 -3.88 -1.90
CA TRP A 100 -2.11 -3.42 -0.84
C TRP A 100 -2.39 -1.93 -0.99
N GLY A 101 -3.53 -1.59 -1.58
CA GLY A 101 -3.94 -0.23 -1.92
C GLY A 101 -4.70 0.48 -0.80
N THR A 102 -5.05 1.73 -1.06
CA THR A 102 -5.89 2.57 -0.20
C THR A 102 -7.17 3.03 -0.89
N ASP A 103 -7.43 2.57 -2.10
CA ASP A 103 -8.66 2.83 -2.84
C ASP A 103 -9.03 1.65 -3.76
N PRO A 104 -10.32 1.34 -3.92
CA PRO A 104 -10.76 0.27 -4.80
C PRO A 104 -10.70 0.65 -6.29
N LEU A 105 -10.72 1.92 -6.67
CA LEU A 105 -10.77 2.35 -8.08
C LEU A 105 -9.47 2.02 -8.81
N SER A 106 -8.31 2.31 -8.20
CA SER A 106 -7.02 1.90 -8.75
C SER A 106 -6.90 0.39 -8.87
N MET A 107 -7.40 -0.36 -7.87
CA MET A 107 -7.36 -1.83 -7.90
C MET A 107 -8.27 -2.42 -8.97
N GLU A 108 -9.42 -1.81 -9.23
CA GLU A 108 -10.30 -2.21 -10.33
C GLU A 108 -9.62 -2.02 -11.68
N SER A 109 -8.92 -0.89 -11.89
CA SER A 109 -8.12 -0.66 -13.10
C SER A 109 -7.07 -1.76 -13.28
N PHE A 110 -6.33 -2.10 -12.24
CA PHE A 110 -5.32 -3.17 -12.30
C PHE A 110 -5.94 -4.56 -12.53
N ALA A 111 -7.16 -4.81 -12.03
CA ALA A 111 -7.89 -6.04 -12.32
C ALA A 111 -8.29 -6.12 -13.80
N GLN A 112 -8.74 -5.01 -14.40
CA GLN A 112 -9.04 -4.91 -15.83
C GLN A 112 -7.79 -5.09 -16.70
N GLU A 113 -6.62 -4.69 -16.21
CA GLU A 113 -5.33 -4.93 -16.84
C GLU A 113 -4.79 -6.36 -16.62
N HIS A 114 -5.57 -7.24 -15.98
CA HIS A 114 -5.22 -8.64 -15.68
C HIS A 114 -3.97 -8.80 -14.79
N LEU A 115 -3.71 -7.85 -13.90
CA LEU A 115 -2.54 -7.91 -13.01
C LEU A 115 -2.76 -8.79 -11.79
N PHE A 116 -4.00 -9.19 -11.48
CA PHE A 116 -4.34 -9.96 -10.30
C PHE A 116 -4.76 -11.39 -10.63
N ARG A 117 -4.44 -12.30 -9.72
CA ARG A 117 -5.02 -13.63 -9.69
C ARG A 117 -6.44 -13.54 -9.14
N PRO A 118 -7.36 -14.42 -9.57
CA PRO A 118 -8.63 -14.60 -8.85
C PRO A 118 -8.32 -14.85 -7.36
N TRP A 119 -9.19 -14.31 -6.48
CA TRP A 119 -8.96 -14.37 -5.03
C TRP A 119 -8.64 -15.80 -4.57
N PRO A 120 -7.47 -16.06 -3.96
CA PRO A 120 -6.96 -17.41 -3.78
C PRO A 120 -7.46 -18.08 -2.49
N LEU A 121 -8.10 -17.34 -1.58
CA LEU A 121 -8.38 -17.81 -0.23
C LEU A 121 -9.90 -17.95 0.01
N PRO A 122 -10.47 -19.16 -0.07
CA PRO A 122 -11.87 -19.37 0.28
C PRO A 122 -12.08 -19.29 1.80
N GLY A 123 -13.32 -18.98 2.21
CA GLY A 123 -13.79 -19.20 3.57
C GLY A 123 -13.32 -18.19 4.62
N LEU A 124 -12.70 -17.05 4.25
CA LEU A 124 -12.40 -15.98 5.21
C LEU A 124 -13.70 -15.27 5.62
N ALA A 125 -14.01 -15.36 6.92
CA ALA A 125 -15.14 -14.66 7.54
C ALA A 125 -14.75 -13.21 7.90
N GLY A 126 -15.76 -12.35 8.07
CA GLY A 126 -15.56 -11.00 8.64
C GLY A 126 -15.40 -9.88 7.61
N VAL A 127 -15.06 -10.16 6.37
CA VAL A 127 -15.04 -9.12 5.32
C VAL A 127 -16.46 -8.94 4.77
N PRO A 128 -17.00 -7.71 4.71
CA PRO A 128 -18.32 -7.44 4.12
C PRO A 128 -18.40 -7.89 2.65
N ALA A 129 -19.57 -8.29 2.20
CA ALA A 129 -19.75 -8.71 0.80
C ALA A 129 -19.49 -7.56 -0.19
N ALA A 130 -19.80 -6.31 0.21
CA ALA A 130 -19.55 -5.12 -0.60
C ALA A 130 -18.06 -4.84 -0.82
N ASP A 131 -17.18 -5.35 0.06
CA ASP A 131 -15.74 -5.13 0.00
C ASP A 131 -15.00 -6.31 -0.62
N LYS A 132 -15.72 -7.21 -1.30
CA LYS A 132 -15.20 -8.40 -1.98
C LYS A 132 -15.41 -8.32 -3.47
N THR A 133 -14.35 -8.53 -4.20
CA THR A 133 -14.41 -8.75 -5.66
C THR A 133 -13.87 -10.14 -6.00
N THR A 134 -13.85 -10.49 -7.27
CA THR A 134 -13.19 -11.71 -7.77
C THR A 134 -11.67 -11.68 -7.51
N TYR A 135 -11.05 -10.50 -7.43
CA TYR A 135 -9.59 -10.34 -7.47
C TYR A 135 -8.99 -9.74 -6.20
N PHE A 136 -9.72 -8.90 -5.48
CA PHE A 136 -9.22 -8.23 -4.29
C PHE A 136 -10.31 -8.08 -3.23
N TRP A 137 -9.89 -8.03 -1.95
CA TRP A 137 -10.79 -7.88 -0.81
C TRP A 137 -10.34 -6.72 0.08
N GLY A 138 -11.33 -6.07 0.72
CA GLY A 138 -11.10 -5.04 1.72
C GLY A 138 -10.45 -5.60 2.98
N THR A 139 -9.44 -4.89 3.48
CA THR A 139 -8.72 -5.24 4.70
C THR A 139 -9.13 -4.38 5.88
N ARG A 140 -9.59 -3.17 5.63
CA ARG A 140 -10.07 -2.20 6.62
C ARG A 140 -10.99 -1.19 5.95
N GLU A 141 -11.90 -0.64 6.70
CA GLU A 141 -12.69 0.52 6.28
C GLU A 141 -11.98 1.82 6.62
N LEU A 142 -12.15 2.81 5.77
CA LEU A 142 -11.62 4.16 5.90
C LEU A 142 -12.79 5.13 5.76
N TYR A 143 -12.84 6.13 6.62
CA TYR A 143 -13.88 7.15 6.57
C TYR A 143 -13.27 8.52 6.34
N LEU A 144 -13.65 9.19 5.26
CA LEU A 144 -13.34 10.61 5.10
C LEU A 144 -14.31 11.44 5.93
N VAL A 145 -13.72 12.37 6.66
CA VAL A 145 -14.40 13.27 7.60
C VAL A 145 -13.85 14.69 7.46
N ILE A 146 -14.45 15.62 8.14
CA ILE A 146 -13.92 16.97 8.27
C ILE A 146 -13.04 17.05 9.51
N VAL A 147 -11.80 17.50 9.35
CA VAL A 147 -10.97 17.97 10.45
C VAL A 147 -11.09 19.48 10.54
N ALA A 148 -11.24 20.00 11.75
CA ALA A 148 -11.26 21.42 11.99
C ALA A 148 -10.39 21.80 13.18
N ARG A 149 -9.91 23.04 13.20
CA ARG A 149 -9.20 23.61 14.34
C ARG A 149 -10.13 23.70 15.55
N LYS A 150 -9.67 23.33 16.73
CA LYS A 150 -10.44 23.44 17.96
C LYS A 150 -10.85 24.89 18.20
N GLY A 151 -12.14 25.13 18.42
CA GLY A 151 -12.71 26.46 18.63
C GLY A 151 -13.15 27.19 17.36
N LEU A 152 -13.06 26.56 16.19
CA LEU A 152 -13.59 27.12 14.94
C LEU A 152 -15.10 27.42 15.08
N THR A 153 -15.51 28.63 14.69
CA THR A 153 -16.90 29.07 14.72
C THR A 153 -17.19 29.94 13.48
N PRO A 154 -18.21 29.62 12.70
CA PRO A 154 -19.07 28.44 12.77
C PRO A 154 -18.32 27.13 12.44
N MET A 155 -18.81 25.98 12.94
CA MET A 155 -18.36 24.67 12.47
C MET A 155 -19.12 24.26 11.22
N PRO A 156 -18.45 23.70 10.18
CA PRO A 156 -19.14 23.11 9.04
C PRO A 156 -19.94 21.88 9.51
N ARG A 157 -21.08 21.62 8.91
CA ARG A 157 -21.97 20.50 9.24
C ARG A 157 -22.19 19.55 8.07
N THR A 158 -21.90 20.00 6.86
CA THR A 158 -22.06 19.27 5.60
C THR A 158 -20.83 19.44 4.73
N TRP A 159 -20.67 18.57 3.74
CA TRP A 159 -19.60 18.74 2.76
C TRP A 159 -19.73 20.07 2.01
N SER A 160 -20.95 20.47 1.67
CA SER A 160 -21.20 21.73 0.95
C SER A 160 -20.78 22.96 1.74
N ASP A 161 -20.79 22.92 3.07
CA ASP A 161 -20.36 24.06 3.91
C ASP A 161 -18.89 24.43 3.67
N LEU A 162 -18.07 23.47 3.23
CA LEU A 162 -16.65 23.72 2.91
C LEU A 162 -16.48 24.72 1.75
N THR A 163 -17.51 24.92 0.93
CA THR A 163 -17.51 25.90 -0.15
C THR A 163 -17.98 27.29 0.30
N SER A 164 -18.37 27.45 1.57
CA SER A 164 -18.84 28.72 2.11
C SER A 164 -17.74 29.79 2.06
N PRO A 165 -18.10 31.04 1.70
CA PRO A 165 -17.18 32.18 1.76
C PRO A 165 -16.55 32.40 3.14
N ALA A 166 -17.18 31.92 4.23
CA ALA A 166 -16.65 31.97 5.59
C ALA A 166 -15.30 31.24 5.73
N TYR A 167 -15.05 30.23 4.89
CA TYR A 167 -13.81 29.43 4.90
C TYR A 167 -12.92 29.71 3.69
N ARG A 168 -13.07 30.87 3.04
CA ARG A 168 -12.27 31.22 1.85
C ARG A 168 -10.77 31.14 2.13
N GLY A 169 -10.06 30.30 1.34
CA GLY A 169 -8.61 30.07 1.49
C GLY A 169 -8.21 29.32 2.76
N GLN A 170 -9.17 28.72 3.48
CA GLN A 170 -8.95 28.08 4.77
C GLN A 170 -9.23 26.57 4.77
N VAL A 171 -9.43 25.97 3.59
CA VAL A 171 -9.74 24.54 3.44
C VAL A 171 -8.54 23.81 2.83
N ALA A 172 -8.03 22.79 3.51
CA ALA A 172 -7.03 21.88 2.98
C ALA A 172 -7.67 20.59 2.48
N LEU A 173 -7.22 20.10 1.33
CA LEU A 173 -7.67 18.85 0.71
C LEU A 173 -6.46 17.97 0.37
N PRO A 174 -6.52 16.64 0.52
CA PRO A 174 -5.49 15.80 -0.03
C PRO A 174 -5.59 15.77 -1.56
N ASP A 175 -4.43 15.73 -2.23
CA ASP A 175 -4.37 15.66 -3.69
C ASP A 175 -4.84 14.27 -4.19
N PRO A 176 -5.91 14.19 -5.01
CA PRO A 176 -6.37 12.92 -5.58
C PRO A 176 -5.34 12.21 -6.46
N ALA A 177 -4.40 12.95 -7.06
CA ALA A 177 -3.31 12.33 -7.83
C ALA A 177 -2.28 11.61 -6.95
N ALA A 178 -2.20 11.97 -5.66
CA ALA A 178 -1.24 11.42 -4.73
C ALA A 178 -1.87 10.44 -3.72
N ALA A 179 -3.07 10.74 -3.22
CA ALA A 179 -3.74 9.99 -2.16
C ALA A 179 -4.94 9.19 -2.69
N GLY A 180 -4.91 7.86 -2.57
CA GLY A 180 -5.98 6.98 -3.08
C GLY A 180 -7.33 7.25 -2.44
N SER A 181 -7.40 7.53 -1.13
CA SER A 181 -8.65 7.90 -0.47
C SER A 181 -9.23 9.23 -0.99
N ALA A 182 -8.40 10.17 -1.39
CA ALA A 182 -8.85 11.40 -2.06
C ALA A 182 -9.33 11.12 -3.48
N PHE A 183 -8.69 10.19 -4.19
CA PHE A 183 -9.14 9.73 -5.51
C PHE A 183 -10.50 9.03 -5.42
N ALA A 184 -10.68 8.14 -4.44
CA ALA A 184 -11.98 7.51 -4.18
C ALA A 184 -13.06 8.54 -3.80
N ALA A 185 -12.72 9.57 -3.01
CA ALA A 185 -13.63 10.67 -2.70
C ALA A 185 -14.03 11.47 -3.93
N LEU A 186 -13.08 11.72 -4.85
CA LEU A 186 -13.38 12.36 -6.13
C LEU A 186 -14.43 11.57 -6.91
N GLY A 187 -14.25 10.24 -7.02
CA GLY A 187 -15.21 9.35 -7.67
C GLY A 187 -16.57 9.33 -6.97
N TYR A 188 -16.60 9.36 -5.63
CA TYR A 188 -17.85 9.46 -4.88
C TYR A 188 -18.59 10.77 -5.20
N PHE A 189 -17.93 11.92 -5.07
CA PHE A 189 -18.56 13.23 -5.32
C PHE A 189 -18.99 13.39 -6.77
N ASP A 190 -18.26 12.81 -7.74
CA ASP A 190 -18.64 12.89 -9.15
C ASP A 190 -20.02 12.27 -9.42
N THR A 191 -20.38 11.23 -8.67
CA THR A 191 -21.62 10.48 -8.84
C THR A 191 -22.68 10.77 -7.77
N ALA A 192 -22.29 11.38 -6.64
CA ALA A 192 -23.20 11.63 -5.51
C ALA A 192 -24.26 12.69 -5.85
N PRO A 193 -25.54 12.42 -5.53
CA PRO A 193 -26.61 13.41 -5.76
C PRO A 193 -26.32 14.75 -5.08
N GLY A 194 -26.44 15.84 -5.83
CA GLY A 194 -26.23 17.20 -5.32
C GLY A 194 -24.80 17.71 -5.34
N PHE A 195 -23.82 16.90 -5.78
CA PHE A 195 -22.40 17.29 -5.83
C PHE A 195 -21.88 17.40 -7.28
N GLY A 196 -21.44 16.30 -7.85
CA GLY A 196 -20.73 16.29 -9.13
C GLY A 196 -19.33 16.95 -9.02
N LEU A 197 -18.62 17.06 -10.15
CA LEU A 197 -17.34 17.79 -10.22
C LEU A 197 -17.49 19.28 -9.86
N GLY A 198 -18.70 19.83 -9.89
CA GLY A 198 -19.02 21.20 -9.46
C GLY A 198 -18.63 21.49 -8.02
N PHE A 199 -18.67 20.50 -7.13
CA PHE A 199 -18.20 20.62 -5.75
C PHE A 199 -16.70 20.98 -5.68
N TYR A 200 -15.85 20.29 -6.41
CA TYR A 200 -14.41 20.58 -6.46
C TYR A 200 -14.11 21.90 -7.15
N GLN A 201 -14.89 22.27 -8.16
CA GLN A 201 -14.79 23.59 -8.79
C GLN A 201 -15.15 24.71 -7.80
N ALA A 202 -16.19 24.51 -6.99
CA ALA A 202 -16.58 25.46 -5.95
C ALA A 202 -15.52 25.57 -4.84
N LEU A 203 -14.95 24.45 -4.38
CA LEU A 203 -13.82 24.43 -3.44
C LEU A 203 -12.62 25.21 -3.99
N LYS A 204 -12.25 24.97 -5.25
CA LYS A 204 -11.18 25.70 -5.94
C LYS A 204 -11.48 27.20 -6.03
N ALA A 205 -12.69 27.58 -6.44
CA ALA A 205 -13.12 28.98 -6.51
C ALA A 205 -13.12 29.66 -5.13
N ASN A 206 -13.37 28.89 -4.06
CA ASN A 206 -13.26 29.33 -2.67
C ASN A 206 -11.81 29.32 -2.13
N GLY A 207 -10.82 29.01 -2.97
CA GLY A 207 -9.41 29.05 -2.61
C GLY A 207 -8.96 27.86 -1.75
N ALA A 208 -9.65 26.72 -1.81
CA ALA A 208 -9.18 25.51 -1.17
C ALA A 208 -7.83 25.06 -1.75
N VAL A 209 -6.95 24.53 -0.91
CA VAL A 209 -5.58 24.15 -1.25
C VAL A 209 -5.42 22.63 -1.20
N GLN A 210 -4.82 22.08 -2.24
CA GLN A 210 -4.42 20.66 -2.26
C GLN A 210 -3.06 20.50 -1.61
N VAL A 211 -2.95 19.52 -0.69
CA VAL A 211 -1.71 19.08 -0.05
C VAL A 211 -1.40 17.64 -0.46
N ALA A 212 -0.13 17.26 -0.39
CA ALA A 212 0.31 16.01 -1.00
C ALA A 212 -0.21 14.74 -0.29
N THR A 213 -0.49 14.82 1.02
CA THR A 213 -0.80 13.62 1.82
C THR A 213 -1.96 13.84 2.79
N ILE A 214 -2.64 12.76 3.14
CA ILE A 214 -3.71 12.75 4.16
C ILE A 214 -3.22 13.26 5.53
N PRO A 215 -2.08 12.79 6.09
CA PRO A 215 -1.58 13.32 7.35
C PRO A 215 -1.21 14.80 7.32
N GLU A 216 -0.80 15.33 6.17
CA GLU A 216 -0.45 16.74 5.99
C GLU A 216 -1.65 17.65 6.22
N VAL A 217 -2.85 17.25 5.78
CA VAL A 217 -4.08 18.00 6.06
C VAL A 217 -4.26 18.20 7.55
N VAL A 218 -4.12 17.14 8.35
CA VAL A 218 -4.29 17.21 9.82
C VAL A 218 -3.20 18.08 10.45
N THR A 219 -1.96 17.92 10.00
CA THR A 219 -0.81 18.69 10.50
C THR A 219 -1.00 20.19 10.23
N ASP A 220 -1.42 20.55 9.02
CA ASP A 220 -1.61 21.94 8.61
C ASP A 220 -2.77 22.60 9.36
N VAL A 221 -3.84 21.86 9.62
CA VAL A 221 -4.96 22.35 10.46
C VAL A 221 -4.52 22.50 11.92
N ALA A 222 -3.79 21.53 12.47
CA ALA A 222 -3.27 21.60 13.84
C ALA A 222 -2.33 22.80 14.04
N GLN A 223 -1.48 23.09 13.07
CA GLN A 223 -0.56 24.25 13.08
C GLN A 223 -1.26 25.58 12.78
N GLY A 224 -2.54 25.56 12.38
CA GLY A 224 -3.31 26.77 12.06
C GLY A 224 -2.98 27.38 10.70
N ARG A 225 -2.35 26.61 9.80
CA ARG A 225 -2.13 27.03 8.42
C ARG A 225 -3.45 27.11 7.67
N TYR A 226 -4.36 26.16 7.95
CA TYR A 226 -5.75 26.14 7.52
C TYR A 226 -6.69 25.97 8.71
N GLN A 227 -7.93 26.36 8.57
CA GLN A 227 -8.93 26.21 9.65
C GLN A 227 -9.58 24.83 9.65
N LEU A 228 -9.69 24.22 8.47
CA LEU A 228 -10.37 22.92 8.29
C LEU A 228 -9.85 22.19 7.05
N GLY A 229 -10.20 20.92 6.92
CA GLY A 229 -9.85 20.12 5.76
C GLY A 229 -10.60 18.79 5.69
N ILE A 230 -10.45 18.10 4.57
CA ILE A 230 -10.95 16.73 4.37
C ILE A 230 -9.82 15.76 4.64
N THR A 231 -10.04 14.76 5.49
CA THR A 231 -9.03 13.76 5.85
C THR A 231 -9.67 12.46 6.33
N LEU A 232 -8.85 11.47 6.69
CA LEU A 232 -9.33 10.22 7.30
C LEU A 232 -9.57 10.38 8.81
N ASP A 233 -10.63 9.75 9.31
CA ASP A 233 -10.98 9.74 10.73
C ASP A 233 -9.85 9.19 11.61
N SER A 234 -9.14 8.18 11.14
CA SER A 234 -7.99 7.58 11.83
C SER A 234 -6.86 8.58 12.10
N GLU A 235 -6.56 9.46 11.12
CA GLU A 235 -5.54 10.49 11.27
C GLU A 235 -5.96 11.57 12.29
N VAL A 236 -7.24 11.96 12.27
CA VAL A 236 -7.77 12.92 13.26
C VAL A 236 -7.77 12.32 14.67
N ARG A 237 -8.17 11.05 14.81
CA ARG A 237 -8.12 10.34 16.11
C ARG A 237 -6.71 10.28 16.66
N ALA A 238 -5.73 9.92 15.82
CA ALA A 238 -4.32 9.88 16.21
C ALA A 238 -3.81 11.25 16.65
N ALA A 239 -4.14 12.32 15.92
CA ALA A 239 -3.78 13.69 16.26
C ALA A 239 -4.41 14.13 17.58
N ILE A 240 -5.68 13.84 17.83
CA ILE A 240 -6.38 14.15 19.09
C ILE A 240 -5.71 13.40 20.26
N ALA A 241 -5.41 12.11 20.08
CA ALA A 241 -4.73 11.29 21.08
C ALA A 241 -3.33 11.83 21.41
N ALA A 242 -2.65 12.43 20.42
CA ALA A 242 -1.37 13.11 20.59
C ALA A 242 -1.48 14.55 21.18
N GLY A 243 -2.70 15.01 21.52
CA GLY A 243 -2.93 16.34 22.11
C GLY A 243 -2.99 17.48 21.10
N SER A 244 -3.09 17.23 19.81
CA SER A 244 -3.20 18.26 18.79
C SER A 244 -4.51 19.07 18.94
N PRO A 245 -4.49 20.40 18.67
CA PRO A 245 -5.64 21.28 18.85
C PRO A 245 -6.63 21.18 17.68
N VAL A 246 -7.06 19.96 17.35
CA VAL A 246 -8.04 19.68 16.28
C VAL A 246 -9.27 18.98 16.85
N VAL A 247 -10.35 19.06 16.09
CA VAL A 247 -11.60 18.31 16.32
C VAL A 247 -12.01 17.62 15.03
N MET A 248 -12.75 16.54 15.16
CA MET A 248 -13.33 15.81 14.04
C MET A 248 -14.82 16.11 13.96
N ASP A 249 -15.31 16.38 12.77
CA ASP A 249 -16.74 16.46 12.50
C ASP A 249 -17.14 15.39 11.46
N TRP A 250 -18.21 14.70 11.77
CA TRP A 250 -18.88 13.76 10.87
C TRP A 250 -19.95 14.51 10.10
N PRO A 251 -19.79 14.74 8.79
CA PRO A 251 -20.77 15.49 8.02
C PRO A 251 -22.17 14.90 8.15
N SER A 252 -23.17 15.74 8.36
CA SER A 252 -24.56 15.30 8.55
C SER A 252 -25.18 14.71 7.28
N ASP A 253 -24.59 14.99 6.12
CA ASP A 253 -24.90 14.37 4.83
C ASP A 253 -24.11 13.08 4.57
N GLY A 254 -23.40 12.58 5.58
CA GLY A 254 -22.70 11.30 5.61
C GLY A 254 -21.21 11.39 5.37
N ALA A 255 -20.43 10.65 6.17
CA ALA A 255 -19.02 10.43 5.89
C ALA A 255 -18.86 9.52 4.66
N ILE A 256 -17.79 9.74 3.90
CA ILE A 256 -17.49 8.87 2.74
C ILE A 256 -16.76 7.64 3.24
N SER A 257 -17.39 6.47 3.12
CA SER A 257 -16.78 5.18 3.43
C SER A 257 -16.11 4.60 2.19
N LEU A 258 -14.90 4.09 2.37
CA LEU A 258 -14.17 3.30 1.39
C LEU A 258 -13.34 2.24 2.10
N TYR A 259 -12.97 1.19 1.39
CA TYR A 259 -12.10 0.16 1.96
C TYR A 259 -10.70 0.17 1.35
N SER A 260 -9.74 -0.35 2.10
CA SER A 260 -8.34 -0.53 1.66
C SER A 260 -8.19 -1.95 1.09
N PRO A 261 -8.08 -2.11 -0.24
CA PRO A 261 -8.05 -3.42 -0.88
C PRO A 261 -6.67 -4.05 -0.89
N ILE A 262 -6.63 -5.39 -0.85
CA ILE A 262 -5.42 -6.20 -1.02
C ILE A 262 -5.63 -7.27 -2.09
N ALA A 263 -4.61 -7.55 -2.90
CA ALA A 263 -4.66 -8.54 -3.97
C ALA A 263 -3.35 -9.32 -4.10
N GLU A 264 -3.45 -10.59 -4.48
CA GLU A 264 -2.33 -11.36 -5.04
C GLU A 264 -2.17 -11.05 -6.52
N THR A 265 -0.93 -10.82 -6.96
CA THR A 265 -0.66 -10.51 -8.36
C THR A 265 -0.34 -11.75 -9.19
N VAL A 266 -0.40 -11.61 -10.50
CA VAL A 266 0.03 -12.68 -11.43
C VAL A 266 1.54 -12.93 -11.40
N ALA A 267 2.34 -12.00 -10.84
CA ALA A 267 3.78 -12.15 -10.69
C ALA A 267 4.15 -13.15 -9.59
N ALA A 268 3.31 -13.32 -8.57
CA ALA A 268 3.54 -14.31 -7.51
C ALA A 268 3.56 -15.73 -8.09
N ALA A 269 4.68 -16.44 -7.97
CA ALA A 269 4.85 -17.79 -8.49
C ALA A 269 5.65 -18.69 -7.53
N GLY A 270 5.40 -20.00 -7.55
CA GLY A 270 6.11 -20.96 -6.72
C GLY A 270 6.06 -20.61 -5.22
N ALA A 271 7.21 -20.48 -4.58
CA ALA A 271 7.31 -20.14 -3.16
C ALA A 271 6.75 -18.75 -2.83
N ALA A 272 6.88 -17.76 -3.75
CA ALA A 272 6.31 -16.42 -3.58
C ALA A 272 4.79 -16.44 -3.57
N ASN A 273 4.15 -17.30 -4.36
CA ASN A 273 2.68 -17.50 -4.31
C ASN A 273 2.24 -18.02 -2.93
N THR A 274 2.93 -19.01 -2.37
CA THR A 274 2.63 -19.53 -1.03
C THR A 274 2.80 -18.45 0.03
N ALA A 275 3.88 -17.66 -0.05
CA ALA A 275 4.14 -16.55 0.87
C ALA A 275 3.10 -15.43 0.74
N ALA A 276 2.67 -15.11 -0.49
CA ALA A 276 1.62 -14.13 -0.74
C ALA A 276 0.30 -14.55 -0.09
N GLN A 277 -0.12 -15.80 -0.28
CA GLN A 277 -1.35 -16.32 0.32
C GLN A 277 -1.27 -16.38 1.85
N ALA A 278 -0.11 -16.73 2.43
CA ALA A 278 0.11 -16.67 3.87
C ALA A 278 -0.03 -15.24 4.40
N PHE A 279 0.55 -14.26 3.71
CA PHE A 279 0.43 -12.84 4.07
C PHE A 279 -1.00 -12.34 3.97
N LEU A 280 -1.71 -12.61 2.88
CA LEU A 280 -3.12 -12.26 2.71
C LEU A 280 -3.99 -12.84 3.84
N ARG A 281 -3.77 -14.11 4.17
CA ARG A 281 -4.47 -14.79 5.27
C ARG A 281 -4.17 -14.12 6.61
N TYR A 282 -2.91 -13.76 6.85
CA TYR A 282 -2.53 -13.07 8.08
C TYR A 282 -3.21 -11.70 8.19
N VAL A 283 -3.13 -10.87 7.13
CA VAL A 283 -3.74 -9.53 7.12
C VAL A 283 -5.23 -9.58 7.47
N LEU A 284 -5.95 -10.58 6.96
CA LEU A 284 -7.39 -10.76 7.21
C LEU A 284 -7.71 -11.62 8.44
N SER A 285 -6.71 -12.06 9.18
CA SER A 285 -6.91 -12.79 10.45
C SER A 285 -7.16 -11.83 11.62
N PRO A 286 -7.73 -12.32 12.75
CA PRO A 286 -7.84 -11.51 13.96
C PRO A 286 -6.47 -10.96 14.44
N ALA A 287 -5.39 -11.70 14.28
CA ALA A 287 -4.04 -11.25 14.66
C ALA A 287 -3.58 -10.06 13.79
N GLY A 288 -3.77 -10.15 12.47
CA GLY A 288 -3.41 -9.07 11.54
C GLY A 288 -4.31 -7.83 11.67
N GLN A 289 -5.58 -8.03 12.03
CA GLN A 289 -6.53 -6.93 12.24
C GLN A 289 -6.30 -6.17 13.55
N ASN A 290 -5.64 -6.81 14.52
CA ASN A 290 -5.29 -6.20 15.82
C ASN A 290 -3.85 -5.65 15.85
N ALA A 291 -3.09 -5.80 14.77
CA ALA A 291 -1.74 -5.26 14.66
C ALA A 291 -1.78 -3.77 14.31
#